data_df4da466701e75bcdf13fbd025e02707
#
_entry.id   df4da466701e75bcdf13fbd025e02707
#
_cell.length_a   1.000
_cell.length_b   1.000
_cell.length_c   1.000
_cell.angle_alpha   90.00
_cell.angle_beta   90.00
_cell.angle_gamma   90.00
#
_symmetry.space_group_name_H-M   'P 1'
#
loop_
_entity.id
_entity.type
_entity.pdbx_description
1 polymer ?
#
loop_
_entity_poly.entity_id
_entity_poly.type
_entity_poly.pdbx_seq_one_letter_code
_entity_poly.pdbx_strand_id
1 'polypeptide(L)'
;TIVIGFMSPHKYPERVKLMRERRITSFAMELIPRISRAQGMDALSSQAAVAGYKAAIMAADRSGRFFPMLTTAAGTIRPAKVLVIGAGVAGLQAIATARRLGAVVEAYDVRSATREQVESLGAKYIDTGVAAEGEGGYARELTEEEKRKQLEVLASHITRSDAVITTAAIPGKPSPKIISTEMVDNMKVGSIIIDLAAEGGGNCEVTRPGEEYDYGSVRIYGPFNVPSMLAVHASDMYAKNLLNFLTPVIEEGELKLDWEDQVIHDSALTHDGEIRHEPTRALVEGDAS
;
A
#
# COMPACT_ATOMS: atom_id res chain seq x y z
N THR A 1 16.05 6.87 26.86
CA THR A 1 14.92 6.09 26.30
C THR A 1 15.10 5.95 24.81
N ILE A 2 14.84 4.74 24.31
CA ILE A 2 14.85 4.44 22.86
C ILE A 2 13.44 4.05 22.45
N VAL A 3 12.97 4.56 21.31
CA VAL A 3 11.67 4.27 20.74
C VAL A 3 11.87 3.78 19.30
N ILE A 4 11.32 2.61 18.96
CA ILE A 4 11.43 2.00 17.64
C ILE A 4 10.03 1.63 17.16
N GLY A 5 9.64 2.08 15.98
CA GLY A 5 8.32 1.77 15.43
C GLY A 5 7.95 2.62 14.25
N PHE A 6 6.69 2.54 13.82
CA PHE A 6 6.12 3.47 12.84
C PHE A 6 5.91 4.84 13.50
N MET A 7 6.55 5.87 12.99
CA MET A 7 6.53 7.23 13.54
C MET A 7 5.72 8.22 12.70
N SER A 8 5.59 7.96 11.39
CA SER A 8 4.94 8.84 10.41
C SER A 8 5.41 10.30 10.52
N PRO A 9 6.73 10.58 10.43
CA PRO A 9 7.30 11.89 10.75
C PRO A 9 6.76 13.03 9.88
N HIS A 10 6.44 12.76 8.62
CA HIS A 10 5.84 13.73 7.71
C HIS A 10 4.39 14.10 8.09
N LYS A 11 3.66 13.18 8.74
CA LYS A 11 2.28 13.40 9.16
C LYS A 11 2.18 14.03 10.56
N TYR A 12 3.17 13.75 11.42
CA TYR A 12 3.18 14.17 12.83
C TYR A 12 4.50 14.83 13.22
N PRO A 13 4.91 15.94 12.57
CA PRO A 13 6.19 16.61 12.86
C PRO A 13 6.28 17.11 14.31
N GLU A 14 5.15 17.43 14.93
CA GLU A 14 5.07 17.84 16.35
C GLU A 14 5.52 16.75 17.32
N ARG A 15 5.31 15.46 16.98
CA ARG A 15 5.79 14.34 17.78
C ARG A 15 7.31 14.23 17.71
N VAL A 16 7.88 14.47 16.53
CA VAL A 16 9.33 14.46 16.33
C VAL A 16 9.98 15.60 17.12
N LYS A 17 9.37 16.79 17.08
CA LYS A 17 9.83 17.93 17.91
C LYS A 17 9.84 17.58 19.40
N LEU A 18 8.78 16.94 19.91
CA LEU A 18 8.69 16.50 21.29
C LEU A 18 9.75 15.44 21.64
N MET A 19 10.01 14.48 20.76
CA MET A 19 11.08 13.46 20.97
C MET A 19 12.46 14.12 21.02
N ARG A 20 12.74 15.08 20.13
CA ARG A 20 13.96 15.87 20.14
C ARG A 20 14.15 16.63 21.47
N GLU A 21 13.13 17.38 21.91
CA GLU A 21 13.17 18.16 23.14
C GLU A 21 13.41 17.29 24.39
N ARG A 22 12.90 16.06 24.39
CA ARG A 22 13.09 15.09 25.47
C ARG A 22 14.35 14.22 25.30
N ARG A 23 15.19 14.51 24.30
CA ARG A 23 16.44 13.77 24.01
C ARG A 23 16.18 12.25 23.85
N ILE A 24 15.04 11.89 23.26
CA ILE A 24 14.70 10.49 22.97
C ILE A 24 15.46 10.08 21.71
N THR A 25 16.09 8.91 21.75
CA THR A 25 16.60 8.25 20.54
C THR A 25 15.45 7.51 19.89
N SER A 26 15.16 7.80 18.62
CA SER A 26 14.07 7.13 17.92
C SER A 26 14.46 6.65 16.53
N PHE A 27 13.95 5.47 16.17
CA PHE A 27 14.12 4.86 14.85
C PHE A 27 12.75 4.64 14.23
N ALA A 28 12.57 5.13 13.00
CA ALA A 28 11.35 4.98 12.25
C ALA A 28 11.45 3.78 11.30
N MET A 29 10.63 2.75 11.53
CA MET A 29 10.65 1.52 10.73
C MET A 29 10.28 1.76 9.25
N GLU A 30 9.54 2.82 8.96
CA GLU A 30 9.23 3.24 7.58
C GLU A 30 10.40 3.90 6.86
N LEU A 31 11.47 4.27 7.55
CA LEU A 31 12.69 4.86 6.98
C LEU A 31 13.79 3.81 6.75
N ILE A 32 13.56 2.55 7.08
CA ILE A 32 14.51 1.46 6.79
C ILE A 32 14.83 1.46 5.29
N PRO A 33 16.14 1.54 4.90
CA PRO A 33 16.52 1.58 3.49
C PRO A 33 16.21 0.26 2.78
N ARG A 34 15.82 0.35 1.50
CA ARG A 34 15.49 -0.82 0.67
C ARG A 34 16.73 -1.47 0.08
N ILE A 35 17.55 -2.04 0.94
CA ILE A 35 18.76 -2.79 0.59
C ILE A 35 18.60 -4.27 0.95
N SER A 36 19.37 -5.14 0.30
CA SER A 36 19.20 -6.60 0.42
C SER A 36 19.27 -7.11 1.86
N ARG A 37 20.21 -6.61 2.67
CA ARG A 37 20.36 -7.05 4.07
C ARG A 37 19.26 -6.54 5.00
N ALA A 38 18.52 -5.49 4.62
CA ALA A 38 17.44 -4.91 5.41
C ALA A 38 16.04 -5.45 5.03
N GLN A 39 15.93 -6.36 4.07
CA GLN A 39 14.63 -6.92 3.65
C GLN A 39 13.84 -7.54 4.82
N GLY A 40 14.51 -8.22 5.74
CA GLY A 40 13.86 -8.78 6.93
C GLY A 40 13.39 -7.73 7.94
N MET A 41 13.84 -6.49 7.80
CA MET A 41 13.46 -5.34 8.66
C MET A 41 12.34 -4.49 8.03
N ASP A 42 11.98 -4.73 6.75
CA ASP A 42 11.01 -3.94 5.99
C ASP A 42 9.57 -4.19 6.50
N ALA A 43 9.21 -3.42 7.51
CA ALA A 43 7.89 -3.46 8.12
C ALA A 43 6.79 -2.92 7.19
N LEU A 44 7.11 -1.98 6.29
CA LEU A 44 6.15 -1.50 5.29
C LEU A 44 5.71 -2.64 4.37
N SER A 45 6.65 -3.42 3.87
CA SER A 45 6.35 -4.56 2.98
C SER A 45 5.61 -5.67 3.71
N SER A 46 5.99 -6.01 4.94
CA SER A 46 5.31 -7.05 5.71
C SER A 46 3.83 -6.68 5.97
N GLN A 47 3.56 -5.45 6.39
CA GLN A 47 2.20 -4.98 6.66
C GLN A 47 1.39 -4.77 5.35
N ALA A 48 2.04 -4.33 4.26
CA ALA A 48 1.42 -4.24 2.95
C ALA A 48 0.94 -5.61 2.43
N ALA A 49 1.72 -6.69 2.66
CA ALA A 49 1.31 -8.05 2.31
C ALA A 49 0.03 -8.47 3.07
N VAL A 50 -0.05 -8.18 4.38
CA VAL A 50 -1.24 -8.43 5.19
C VAL A 50 -2.44 -7.65 4.64
N ALA A 51 -2.25 -6.36 4.31
CA ALA A 51 -3.31 -5.51 3.76
C ALA A 51 -3.82 -6.04 2.41
N GLY A 52 -2.93 -6.43 1.51
CA GLY A 52 -3.28 -6.98 0.20
C GLY A 52 -4.08 -8.29 0.30
N TYR A 53 -3.66 -9.20 1.17
CA TYR A 53 -4.44 -10.42 1.46
C TYR A 53 -5.84 -10.07 1.96
N LYS A 54 -5.93 -9.19 2.97
CA LYS A 54 -7.22 -8.83 3.58
C LYS A 54 -8.12 -8.11 2.58
N ALA A 55 -7.59 -7.27 1.71
CA ALA A 55 -8.37 -6.57 0.68
C ALA A 55 -9.09 -7.54 -0.26
N ALA A 56 -8.41 -8.60 -0.73
CA ALA A 56 -9.03 -9.61 -1.57
C ALA A 56 -10.14 -10.38 -0.83
N ILE A 57 -9.94 -10.70 0.45
CA ILE A 57 -10.97 -11.34 1.29
C ILE A 57 -12.16 -10.40 1.49
N MET A 58 -11.92 -9.10 1.79
CA MET A 58 -13.00 -8.11 1.93
C MET A 58 -13.79 -7.95 0.63
N ALA A 59 -13.10 -7.91 -0.52
CA ALA A 59 -13.75 -7.84 -1.82
C ALA A 59 -14.64 -9.07 -2.08
N ALA A 60 -14.17 -10.27 -1.74
CA ALA A 60 -14.94 -11.50 -1.91
C ALA A 60 -16.15 -11.59 -0.97
N ASP A 61 -15.97 -11.22 0.31
CA ASP A 61 -17.00 -11.28 1.34
C ASP A 61 -18.15 -10.29 1.08
N ARG A 62 -17.80 -9.10 0.59
CA ARG A 62 -18.76 -8.02 0.36
C ARG A 62 -19.33 -7.97 -1.07
N SER A 63 -18.73 -8.73 -1.99
CA SER A 63 -19.24 -8.87 -3.35
C SER A 63 -20.50 -9.73 -3.36
N GLY A 64 -21.52 -9.32 -4.09
CA GLY A 64 -22.69 -10.16 -4.34
C GLY A 64 -22.46 -11.30 -5.35
N ARG A 65 -21.19 -11.65 -5.64
CA ARG A 65 -20.82 -12.63 -6.66
C ARG A 65 -19.82 -13.65 -6.14
N PHE A 66 -19.93 -14.88 -6.66
CA PHE A 66 -18.90 -15.90 -6.41
C PHE A 66 -17.58 -15.51 -7.11
N PHE A 67 -16.48 -15.59 -6.38
CA PHE A 67 -15.16 -15.41 -6.99
C PHE A 67 -14.81 -16.57 -7.91
N PRO A 68 -14.96 -17.86 -7.50
CA PRO A 68 -14.68 -18.98 -8.39
C PRO A 68 -15.81 -19.22 -9.41
N MET A 69 -15.49 -19.92 -10.47
CA MET A 69 -16.51 -20.59 -11.28
C MET A 69 -17.20 -21.65 -10.45
N LEU A 70 -18.52 -21.67 -10.51
CA LEU A 70 -19.35 -22.67 -9.81
C LEU A 70 -20.27 -23.35 -10.80
N THR A 71 -20.26 -24.68 -10.83
CA THR A 71 -21.21 -25.49 -11.64
C THR A 71 -22.09 -26.30 -10.73
N THR A 72 -23.39 -26.16 -10.88
CA THR A 72 -24.41 -26.87 -10.13
C THR A 72 -25.48 -27.42 -11.08
N ALA A 73 -26.42 -28.20 -10.57
CA ALA A 73 -27.60 -28.63 -11.32
C ALA A 73 -28.44 -27.47 -11.87
N ALA A 74 -28.34 -26.28 -11.22
CA ALA A 74 -29.02 -25.05 -11.66
C ALA A 74 -28.26 -24.28 -12.77
N GLY A 75 -27.09 -24.75 -13.17
CA GLY A 75 -26.26 -24.15 -14.21
C GLY A 75 -24.87 -23.76 -13.74
N THR A 76 -24.15 -23.08 -14.65
CA THR A 76 -22.77 -22.62 -14.42
C THR A 76 -22.74 -21.11 -14.20
N ILE A 77 -22.14 -20.72 -13.09
CA ILE A 77 -21.88 -19.32 -12.73
C ILE A 77 -20.43 -18.99 -13.12
N ARG A 78 -20.26 -17.91 -13.88
CA ARG A 78 -18.91 -17.44 -14.27
C ARG A 78 -18.18 -16.83 -13.08
N PRO A 79 -16.83 -16.94 -13.02
CA PRO A 79 -16.04 -16.34 -11.97
C PRO A 79 -16.12 -14.81 -12.02
N ALA A 80 -15.99 -14.19 -10.84
CA ALA A 80 -15.91 -12.73 -10.73
C ALA A 80 -14.66 -12.20 -11.46
N LYS A 81 -14.79 -11.01 -12.03
CA LYS A 81 -13.67 -10.23 -12.59
C LYS A 81 -13.18 -9.26 -11.54
N VAL A 82 -11.94 -9.42 -11.14
CA VAL A 82 -11.27 -8.55 -10.17
C VAL A 82 -10.20 -7.73 -10.88
N LEU A 83 -10.24 -6.43 -10.71
CA LEU A 83 -9.19 -5.51 -11.17
C LEU A 83 -8.37 -5.06 -9.96
N VAL A 84 -7.04 -5.16 -10.05
CA VAL A 84 -6.12 -4.62 -9.06
C VAL A 84 -5.35 -3.45 -9.68
N ILE A 85 -5.43 -2.28 -9.06
CA ILE A 85 -4.72 -1.07 -9.47
C ILE A 85 -3.60 -0.80 -8.48
N GLY A 86 -2.36 -0.86 -8.97
CA GLY A 86 -1.13 -0.89 -8.19
C GLY A 86 -0.65 -2.31 -7.94
N ALA A 87 0.53 -2.65 -8.48
CA ALA A 87 1.18 -3.95 -8.33
C ALA A 87 2.45 -3.88 -7.46
N GLY A 88 2.37 -3.10 -6.35
CA GLY A 88 3.33 -3.18 -5.26
C GLY A 88 3.06 -4.41 -4.39
N VAL A 89 3.71 -4.49 -3.21
CA VAL A 89 3.57 -5.66 -2.31
C VAL A 89 2.10 -5.96 -1.98
N ALA A 90 1.30 -4.94 -1.62
CA ALA A 90 -0.13 -5.12 -1.33
C ALA A 90 -0.90 -5.60 -2.57
N GLY A 91 -0.66 -4.97 -3.73
CA GLY A 91 -1.34 -5.34 -4.97
C GLY A 91 -1.01 -6.75 -5.44
N LEU A 92 0.27 -7.14 -5.45
CA LEU A 92 0.68 -8.50 -5.81
C LEU A 92 0.08 -9.55 -4.87
N GLN A 93 0.03 -9.26 -3.57
CA GLN A 93 -0.61 -10.15 -2.61
C GLN A 93 -2.14 -10.22 -2.81
N ALA A 94 -2.80 -9.09 -3.15
CA ALA A 94 -4.22 -9.08 -3.49
C ALA A 94 -4.49 -9.91 -4.75
N ILE A 95 -3.67 -9.76 -5.80
CA ILE A 95 -3.72 -10.57 -7.03
C ILE A 95 -3.61 -12.06 -6.70
N ALA A 96 -2.57 -12.46 -5.97
CA ALA A 96 -2.34 -13.85 -5.60
C ALA A 96 -3.52 -14.43 -4.80
N THR A 97 -4.09 -13.66 -3.90
CA THR A 97 -5.22 -14.09 -3.06
C THR A 97 -6.50 -14.19 -3.87
N ALA A 98 -6.85 -13.18 -4.67
CA ALA A 98 -8.05 -13.20 -5.53
C ALA A 98 -7.99 -14.35 -6.54
N ARG A 99 -6.80 -14.65 -7.10
CA ARG A 99 -6.58 -15.82 -7.97
C ARG A 99 -6.81 -17.14 -7.24
N ARG A 100 -6.30 -17.29 -6.00
CA ARG A 100 -6.55 -18.49 -5.18
C ARG A 100 -8.02 -18.66 -4.83
N LEU A 101 -8.77 -17.57 -4.70
CA LEU A 101 -10.22 -17.60 -4.53
C LEU A 101 -10.97 -17.93 -5.83
N GLY A 102 -10.28 -18.06 -6.96
CA GLY A 102 -10.84 -18.50 -8.24
C GLY A 102 -11.33 -17.37 -9.14
N ALA A 103 -11.06 -16.11 -8.81
CA ALA A 103 -11.40 -14.97 -9.65
C ALA A 103 -10.56 -14.90 -10.94
N VAL A 104 -11.10 -14.29 -11.97
CA VAL A 104 -10.34 -13.81 -13.13
C VAL A 104 -9.77 -12.44 -12.79
N VAL A 105 -8.44 -12.34 -12.69
CA VAL A 105 -7.78 -11.13 -12.22
C VAL A 105 -7.08 -10.42 -13.39
N GLU A 106 -7.37 -9.14 -13.54
CA GLU A 106 -6.61 -8.17 -14.32
C GLU A 106 -5.87 -7.24 -13.36
N ALA A 107 -4.70 -6.74 -13.73
CA ALA A 107 -3.95 -5.80 -12.91
C ALA A 107 -3.29 -4.72 -13.75
N TYR A 108 -3.18 -3.55 -13.16
CA TYR A 108 -2.51 -2.39 -13.72
C TYR A 108 -1.48 -1.82 -12.74
N ASP A 109 -0.32 -1.49 -13.25
CA ASP A 109 0.66 -0.63 -12.56
C ASP A 109 1.31 0.29 -13.60
N VAL A 110 1.63 1.51 -13.21
CA VAL A 110 2.29 2.48 -14.08
C VAL A 110 3.78 2.13 -14.33
N ARG A 111 4.35 1.25 -13.50
CA ARG A 111 5.71 0.73 -13.66
C ARG A 111 5.66 -0.52 -14.53
N SER A 112 6.25 -0.46 -15.71
CA SER A 112 6.28 -1.58 -16.66
C SER A 112 7.03 -2.81 -16.10
N ALA A 113 8.01 -2.60 -15.21
CA ALA A 113 8.77 -3.65 -14.53
C ALA A 113 7.90 -4.61 -13.70
N THR A 114 6.66 -4.21 -13.32
CA THR A 114 5.75 -5.07 -12.56
C THR A 114 5.01 -6.10 -13.42
N ARG A 115 5.05 -5.97 -14.76
CA ARG A 115 4.32 -6.84 -15.70
C ARG A 115 4.63 -8.32 -15.46
N GLU A 116 5.91 -8.68 -15.44
CA GLU A 116 6.33 -10.07 -15.25
C GLU A 116 5.85 -10.64 -13.91
N GLN A 117 5.88 -9.83 -12.85
CA GLN A 117 5.40 -10.23 -11.53
C GLN A 117 3.89 -10.50 -11.54
N VAL A 118 3.10 -9.63 -12.19
CA VAL A 118 1.65 -9.80 -12.35
C VAL A 118 1.32 -11.07 -13.13
N GLU A 119 1.98 -11.26 -14.27
CA GLU A 119 1.77 -12.43 -15.15
C GLU A 119 2.20 -13.73 -14.50
N SER A 120 3.28 -13.72 -13.70
CA SER A 120 3.74 -14.90 -12.93
C SER A 120 2.72 -15.36 -11.89
N LEU A 121 1.88 -14.46 -11.38
CA LEU A 121 0.77 -14.79 -10.49
C LEU A 121 -0.49 -15.27 -11.25
N GLY A 122 -0.43 -15.37 -12.58
CA GLY A 122 -1.53 -15.79 -13.43
C GLY A 122 -2.61 -14.74 -13.66
N ALA A 123 -2.32 -13.46 -13.40
CA ALA A 123 -3.18 -12.34 -13.73
C ALA A 123 -2.82 -11.75 -15.10
N LYS A 124 -3.76 -11.06 -15.72
CA LYS A 124 -3.52 -10.36 -16.98
C LYS A 124 -3.07 -8.92 -16.68
N TYR A 125 -1.90 -8.54 -17.19
CA TYR A 125 -1.44 -7.16 -17.11
C TYR A 125 -2.18 -6.27 -18.11
N ILE A 126 -2.62 -5.08 -17.67
CA ILE A 126 -3.24 -4.05 -18.51
C ILE A 126 -2.16 -3.07 -18.93
N ASP A 127 -1.91 -3.01 -20.24
CA ASP A 127 -0.98 -2.06 -20.83
C ASP A 127 -1.71 -0.80 -21.29
N THR A 128 -1.45 0.32 -20.63
CA THR A 128 -2.01 1.62 -21.01
C THR A 128 -1.11 2.37 -22.00
N GLY A 129 0.07 1.84 -22.30
CA GLY A 129 1.10 2.52 -23.07
C GLY A 129 1.69 3.73 -22.33
N VAL A 130 1.52 3.79 -21.01
CA VAL A 130 2.12 4.79 -20.13
C VAL A 130 3.02 4.06 -19.16
N ALA A 131 4.29 4.47 -19.06
CA ALA A 131 5.25 3.95 -18.09
C ALA A 131 5.83 5.12 -17.28
N ALA A 132 5.88 4.96 -15.96
CA ALA A 132 6.42 5.98 -15.06
C ALA A 132 7.23 5.31 -13.94
N GLU A 133 8.40 4.84 -14.31
CA GLU A 133 9.38 4.35 -13.35
C GLU A 133 9.98 5.52 -12.58
N GLY A 134 10.02 5.38 -11.25
CA GLY A 134 10.61 6.33 -10.31
C GLY A 134 11.66 5.67 -9.43
N GLU A 135 12.29 6.46 -8.57
CA GLU A 135 13.31 5.99 -7.64
C GLU A 135 12.71 5.13 -6.50
N GLY A 136 13.54 4.27 -5.90
CA GLY A 136 13.16 3.45 -4.73
C GLY A 136 12.02 2.45 -4.99
N GLY A 137 11.71 2.11 -6.25
CA GLY A 137 10.64 1.19 -6.61
C GLY A 137 9.24 1.79 -6.55
N TYR A 138 9.11 3.11 -6.44
CA TYR A 138 7.85 3.85 -6.57
C TYR A 138 7.69 4.44 -7.96
N ALA A 139 6.45 4.80 -8.31
CA ALA A 139 6.17 5.50 -9.56
C ALA A 139 6.49 7.00 -9.44
N ARG A 140 6.98 7.61 -10.54
CA ARG A 140 7.02 9.07 -10.66
C ARG A 140 5.60 9.63 -10.89
N GLU A 141 5.46 10.93 -10.73
CA GLU A 141 4.25 11.63 -11.11
C GLU A 141 4.05 11.63 -12.64
N LEU A 142 2.81 11.41 -13.09
CA LEU A 142 2.43 11.41 -14.50
C LEU A 142 2.15 12.83 -14.99
N THR A 143 2.46 13.08 -16.25
CA THR A 143 1.96 14.28 -16.96
C THR A 143 0.45 14.19 -17.17
N GLU A 144 -0.20 15.31 -17.44
CA GLU A 144 -1.66 15.34 -17.69
C GLU A 144 -2.08 14.52 -18.91
N GLU A 145 -1.25 14.46 -19.95
CA GLU A 145 -1.49 13.63 -21.12
C GLU A 145 -1.40 12.13 -20.79
N GLU A 146 -0.37 11.75 -20.01
CA GLU A 146 -0.21 10.37 -19.51
C GLU A 146 -1.37 9.95 -18.63
N LYS A 147 -1.83 10.83 -17.71
CA LYS A 147 -3.01 10.60 -16.87
C LYS A 147 -4.25 10.37 -17.74
N ARG A 148 -4.50 11.21 -18.74
CA ARG A 148 -5.66 11.07 -19.64
C ARG A 148 -5.63 9.73 -20.36
N LYS A 149 -4.51 9.36 -20.97
CA LYS A 149 -4.35 8.09 -21.67
C LYS A 149 -4.54 6.89 -20.74
N GLN A 150 -3.98 6.94 -19.54
CA GLN A 150 -4.18 5.94 -18.49
C GLN A 150 -5.67 5.77 -18.18
N LEU A 151 -6.38 6.88 -17.93
CA LEU A 151 -7.79 6.87 -17.55
C LEU A 151 -8.68 6.31 -18.67
N GLU A 152 -8.43 6.67 -19.93
CA GLU A 152 -9.17 6.16 -21.08
C GLU A 152 -9.13 4.63 -21.19
N VAL A 153 -7.94 4.03 -21.00
CA VAL A 153 -7.79 2.56 -21.04
C VAL A 153 -8.42 1.93 -19.80
N LEU A 154 -8.13 2.45 -18.60
CA LEU A 154 -8.62 1.87 -17.36
C LEU A 154 -10.14 1.94 -17.22
N ALA A 155 -10.80 2.98 -17.75
CA ALA A 155 -12.25 3.11 -17.68
C ALA A 155 -12.98 1.86 -18.18
N SER A 156 -12.56 1.30 -19.31
CA SER A 156 -13.17 0.09 -19.88
C SER A 156 -12.95 -1.17 -19.01
N HIS A 157 -11.87 -1.23 -18.24
CA HIS A 157 -11.57 -2.34 -17.34
C HIS A 157 -12.31 -2.19 -16.02
N ILE A 158 -12.40 -0.97 -15.47
CA ILE A 158 -13.12 -0.65 -14.23
C ILE A 158 -14.61 -0.95 -14.39
N THR A 159 -15.25 -0.43 -15.46
CA THR A 159 -16.70 -0.56 -15.68
C THR A 159 -17.17 -2.00 -15.85
N ARG A 160 -16.32 -2.90 -16.33
CA ARG A 160 -16.66 -4.34 -16.47
C ARG A 160 -16.17 -5.23 -15.35
N SER A 161 -15.52 -4.67 -14.32
CA SER A 161 -15.09 -5.40 -13.13
C SER A 161 -16.25 -5.63 -12.17
N ASP A 162 -16.20 -6.75 -11.43
CA ASP A 162 -17.14 -7.06 -10.35
C ASP A 162 -16.57 -6.57 -9.00
N ALA A 163 -15.24 -6.53 -8.88
CA ALA A 163 -14.53 -5.91 -7.76
C ALA A 163 -13.27 -5.17 -8.25
N VAL A 164 -12.98 -4.05 -7.64
CA VAL A 164 -11.74 -3.28 -7.86
C VAL A 164 -11.02 -3.12 -6.53
N ILE A 165 -9.72 -3.41 -6.51
CA ILE A 165 -8.85 -3.20 -5.35
C ILE A 165 -7.79 -2.19 -5.76
N THR A 166 -7.68 -1.08 -5.04
CA THR A 166 -6.69 -0.05 -5.33
C THR A 166 -5.66 0.04 -4.22
N THR A 167 -4.39 0.19 -4.62
CA THR A 167 -3.24 0.23 -3.71
C THR A 167 -2.21 1.29 -4.11
N ALA A 168 -2.54 2.18 -5.05
CA ALA A 168 -1.60 3.15 -5.57
C ALA A 168 -1.34 4.27 -4.55
N ALA A 169 -0.14 4.34 -4.03
CA ALA A 169 0.29 5.36 -3.08
C ALA A 169 1.67 5.89 -3.45
N ILE A 170 1.89 7.17 -3.20
CA ILE A 170 3.17 7.85 -3.32
C ILE A 170 3.55 8.32 -1.91
N PRO A 171 4.67 7.86 -1.35
CA PRO A 171 5.08 8.26 -0.01
C PRO A 171 5.14 9.77 0.17
N GLY A 172 4.57 10.28 1.27
CA GLY A 172 4.58 11.70 1.61
C GLY A 172 3.69 12.60 0.74
N LYS A 173 2.93 12.04 -0.21
CA LYS A 173 1.99 12.79 -1.07
C LYS A 173 0.57 12.24 -0.95
N PRO A 174 -0.45 13.06 -1.27
CA PRO A 174 -1.81 12.56 -1.44
C PRO A 174 -1.88 11.44 -2.47
N SER A 175 -2.77 10.47 -2.23
CA SER A 175 -2.97 9.35 -3.16
C SER A 175 -3.50 9.84 -4.52
N PRO A 176 -2.98 9.35 -5.65
CA PRO A 176 -3.45 9.77 -6.96
C PRO A 176 -4.90 9.32 -7.19
N LYS A 177 -5.73 10.20 -7.75
CA LYS A 177 -7.09 9.88 -8.18
C LYS A 177 -7.04 9.18 -9.53
N ILE A 178 -7.41 7.90 -9.55
CA ILE A 178 -7.35 7.02 -10.74
C ILE A 178 -8.76 6.60 -11.18
N ILE A 179 -9.68 6.46 -10.23
CA ILE A 179 -11.07 6.10 -10.50
C ILE A 179 -11.92 7.35 -10.34
N SER A 180 -12.44 7.86 -11.47
CA SER A 180 -13.34 9.00 -11.47
C SER A 180 -14.76 8.62 -11.04
N THR A 181 -15.53 9.61 -10.63
CA THR A 181 -16.96 9.45 -10.33
C THR A 181 -17.72 8.85 -11.51
N GLU A 182 -17.44 9.32 -12.74
CA GLU A 182 -18.05 8.80 -13.96
C GLU A 182 -17.75 7.30 -14.19
N MET A 183 -16.53 6.86 -13.89
CA MET A 183 -16.18 5.44 -13.97
C MET A 183 -16.99 4.62 -12.98
N VAL A 184 -17.21 5.11 -11.76
CA VAL A 184 -18.02 4.44 -10.74
C VAL A 184 -19.48 4.37 -11.16
N ASP A 185 -20.05 5.46 -11.69
CA ASP A 185 -21.43 5.51 -12.19
C ASP A 185 -21.70 4.47 -13.29
N ASN A 186 -20.67 4.13 -14.06
CA ASN A 186 -20.75 3.15 -15.15
C ASN A 186 -20.36 1.72 -14.74
N MET A 187 -20.04 1.47 -13.46
CA MET A 187 -19.75 0.11 -12.97
C MET A 187 -21.02 -0.75 -12.91
N LYS A 188 -20.81 -2.07 -12.91
CA LYS A 188 -21.93 -3.01 -12.78
C LYS A 188 -22.64 -2.86 -11.44
N VAL A 189 -23.94 -3.05 -11.44
CA VAL A 189 -24.76 -3.14 -10.22
C VAL A 189 -24.20 -4.22 -9.28
N GLY A 190 -24.00 -3.89 -8.01
CA GLY A 190 -23.45 -4.77 -6.99
C GLY A 190 -21.93 -4.96 -7.06
N SER A 191 -21.23 -4.13 -7.85
CA SER A 191 -19.75 -4.08 -7.81
C SER A 191 -19.25 -3.47 -6.51
N ILE A 192 -17.98 -3.75 -6.19
CA ILE A 192 -17.32 -3.21 -5.00
C ILE A 192 -15.95 -2.60 -5.34
N ILE A 193 -15.61 -1.53 -4.66
CA ILE A 193 -14.25 -0.94 -4.63
C ILE A 193 -13.70 -1.04 -3.22
N ILE A 194 -12.54 -1.68 -3.07
CA ILE A 194 -11.72 -1.67 -1.84
C ILE A 194 -10.53 -0.74 -2.10
N ASP A 195 -10.52 0.40 -1.44
CA ASP A 195 -9.51 1.44 -1.63
C ASP A 195 -8.51 1.44 -0.47
N LEU A 196 -7.39 0.72 -0.62
CA LEU A 196 -6.33 0.66 0.39
C LEU A 196 -5.53 1.97 0.50
N ALA A 197 -5.70 2.88 -0.45
CA ALA A 197 -5.05 4.20 -0.42
C ALA A 197 -5.86 5.25 0.36
N ALA A 198 -6.95 4.86 1.03
CA ALA A 198 -7.89 5.74 1.71
C ALA A 198 -7.23 6.68 2.73
N GLU A 199 -6.19 6.24 3.46
CA GLU A 199 -5.47 7.08 4.43
C GLU A 199 -4.78 8.29 3.78
N GLY A 200 -4.42 8.19 2.49
CA GLY A 200 -3.88 9.27 1.66
C GLY A 200 -4.94 10.02 0.84
N GLY A 201 -6.23 9.83 1.14
CA GLY A 201 -7.35 10.42 0.43
C GLY A 201 -8.03 9.49 -0.57
N GLY A 202 -7.45 8.30 -0.85
CA GLY A 202 -8.00 7.28 -1.75
C GLY A 202 -7.68 7.48 -3.23
N ASN A 203 -7.69 6.37 -3.97
CA ASN A 203 -7.51 6.36 -5.43
C ASN A 203 -8.83 6.57 -6.19
N CYS A 204 -9.97 6.42 -5.54
CA CYS A 204 -11.29 6.68 -6.10
C CYS A 204 -11.80 8.05 -5.61
N GLU A 205 -12.38 8.85 -6.52
CA GLU A 205 -12.89 10.17 -6.17
C GLU A 205 -13.98 10.14 -5.10
N VAL A 206 -14.83 9.12 -5.16
CA VAL A 206 -15.94 8.93 -4.20
C VAL A 206 -15.53 8.17 -2.94
N THR A 207 -14.27 7.80 -2.76
CA THR A 207 -13.81 7.17 -1.51
C THR A 207 -13.98 8.14 -0.33
N ARG A 208 -14.63 7.67 0.71
CA ARG A 208 -14.67 8.31 2.03
C ARG A 208 -13.74 7.57 2.97
N PRO A 209 -12.64 8.21 3.39
CA PRO A 209 -11.65 7.56 4.24
C PRO A 209 -12.26 7.04 5.56
N GLY A 210 -12.05 5.75 5.86
CA GLY A 210 -12.57 5.08 7.04
C GLY A 210 -14.01 4.55 6.92
N GLU A 211 -14.72 4.82 5.81
CA GLU A 211 -16.13 4.45 5.65
C GLU A 211 -16.33 3.29 4.67
N GLU A 212 -17.38 2.51 4.92
CA GLU A 212 -18.00 1.59 3.98
C GLU A 212 -19.43 2.06 3.72
N TYR A 213 -19.77 2.30 2.44
CA TYR A 213 -21.09 2.80 2.05
C TYR A 213 -21.43 2.44 0.60
N ASP A 214 -22.70 2.57 0.23
CA ASP A 214 -23.16 2.37 -1.13
C ASP A 214 -23.22 3.74 -1.87
N TYR A 215 -22.46 3.84 -2.94
CA TYR A 215 -22.54 4.94 -3.90
C TYR A 215 -23.36 4.46 -5.10
N GLY A 216 -24.62 4.89 -5.18
CA GLY A 216 -25.54 4.34 -6.15
C GLY A 216 -25.70 2.82 -6.01
N SER A 217 -25.26 2.09 -7.02
CA SER A 217 -25.31 0.62 -7.03
C SER A 217 -23.95 -0.04 -6.75
N VAL A 218 -22.94 0.75 -6.42
CA VAL A 218 -21.57 0.29 -6.16
C VAL A 218 -21.22 0.48 -4.70
N ARG A 219 -20.70 -0.56 -4.07
CA ARG A 219 -20.19 -0.46 -2.69
C ARG A 219 -18.78 0.09 -2.69
N ILE A 220 -18.51 1.10 -1.86
CA ILE A 220 -17.20 1.70 -1.69
C ILE A 220 -16.73 1.45 -0.27
N TYR A 221 -15.54 0.93 -0.11
CA TYR A 221 -14.91 0.75 1.19
C TYR A 221 -13.48 1.28 1.19
N GLY A 222 -13.23 2.33 1.97
CA GLY A 222 -11.92 2.94 2.19
C GLY A 222 -11.39 2.66 3.60
N PRO A 223 -10.97 1.42 3.92
CA PRO A 223 -10.60 1.04 5.28
C PRO A 223 -9.31 1.72 5.75
N PHE A 224 -9.24 1.97 7.07
CA PHE A 224 -8.00 2.36 7.74
C PHE A 224 -7.34 1.16 8.42
N ASN A 225 -6.03 1.21 8.57
CA ASN A 225 -5.23 0.26 9.34
C ASN A 225 -5.61 -1.21 9.07
N VAL A 226 -5.70 -1.57 7.80
CA VAL A 226 -6.12 -2.92 7.36
C VAL A 226 -5.31 -4.05 7.99
N PRO A 227 -3.98 -3.93 8.22
CA PRO A 227 -3.21 -4.97 8.91
C PRO A 227 -3.75 -5.33 10.28
N SER A 228 -4.31 -4.38 11.04
CA SER A 228 -4.88 -4.65 12.38
C SER A 228 -6.09 -5.58 12.34
N MET A 229 -6.77 -5.72 11.19
CA MET A 229 -7.88 -6.67 11.00
C MET A 229 -7.42 -8.14 10.98
N LEU A 230 -6.09 -8.37 10.90
CA LEU A 230 -5.43 -9.67 10.99
C LEU A 230 -4.34 -9.63 12.05
N ALA A 231 -4.68 -9.16 13.25
CA ALA A 231 -3.78 -8.76 14.31
C ALA A 231 -2.72 -9.81 14.65
N VAL A 232 -3.08 -11.10 14.68
CA VAL A 232 -2.15 -12.18 15.03
C VAL A 232 -0.96 -12.22 14.08
N HIS A 233 -1.21 -12.35 12.77
CA HIS A 233 -0.13 -12.43 11.78
C HIS A 233 0.56 -11.08 11.55
N ALA A 234 -0.19 -9.99 11.56
CA ALA A 234 0.39 -8.65 11.42
C ALA A 234 1.38 -8.35 12.54
N SER A 235 1.01 -8.66 13.80
CA SER A 235 1.87 -8.47 14.96
C SER A 235 3.09 -9.40 14.95
N ASP A 236 2.91 -10.68 14.56
CA ASP A 236 4.02 -11.64 14.46
C ASP A 236 5.05 -11.20 13.41
N MET A 237 4.59 -10.77 12.23
CA MET A 237 5.48 -10.26 11.18
C MET A 237 6.18 -8.96 11.60
N TYR A 238 5.46 -8.05 12.23
CA TYR A 238 6.03 -6.79 12.70
C TYR A 238 7.07 -7.04 13.83
N ALA A 239 6.77 -7.93 14.77
CA ALA A 239 7.72 -8.32 15.80
C ALA A 239 9.02 -8.90 15.23
N LYS A 240 8.93 -9.70 14.16
CA LYS A 240 10.11 -10.21 13.44
C LYS A 240 10.89 -9.11 12.75
N ASN A 241 10.22 -8.11 12.16
CA ASN A 241 10.91 -6.95 11.58
C ASN A 241 11.70 -6.19 12.67
N LEU A 242 11.08 -5.94 13.83
CA LEU A 242 11.74 -5.30 14.96
C LEU A 242 12.92 -6.14 15.51
N LEU A 243 12.75 -7.45 15.63
CA LEU A 243 13.80 -8.35 16.07
C LEU A 243 15.00 -8.32 15.11
N ASN A 244 14.74 -8.38 13.81
CA ASN A 244 15.78 -8.33 12.79
C ASN A 244 16.53 -6.98 12.82
N PHE A 245 15.83 -5.88 13.08
CA PHE A 245 16.45 -4.57 13.26
C PHE A 245 17.32 -4.50 14.53
N LEU A 246 16.83 -5.07 15.65
CA LEU A 246 17.54 -5.02 16.94
C LEU A 246 18.72 -5.98 17.03
N THR A 247 18.64 -7.15 16.40
CA THR A 247 19.67 -8.19 16.52
C THR A 247 21.09 -7.70 16.22
N PRO A 248 21.35 -6.96 15.11
CA PRO A 248 22.71 -6.49 14.79
C PRO A 248 23.20 -5.34 15.67
N VAL A 249 22.34 -4.68 16.45
CA VAL A 249 22.72 -3.55 17.32
C VAL A 249 22.79 -3.90 18.80
N ILE A 250 22.57 -5.17 19.15
CA ILE A 250 22.72 -5.67 20.52
C ILE A 250 23.93 -6.59 20.57
N GLU A 251 24.97 -6.18 21.30
CA GLU A 251 26.16 -6.98 21.54
C GLU A 251 26.37 -7.14 23.05
N GLU A 252 26.57 -8.36 23.53
CA GLU A 252 26.77 -8.70 24.94
C GLU A 252 25.69 -8.14 25.89
N GLY A 253 24.47 -7.97 25.40
CA GLY A 253 23.33 -7.41 26.15
C GLY A 253 23.29 -5.88 26.21
N GLU A 254 24.20 -5.20 25.54
CA GLU A 254 24.24 -3.75 25.44
C GLU A 254 23.87 -3.30 24.04
N LEU A 255 23.19 -2.15 23.93
CA LEU A 255 22.89 -1.53 22.65
C LEU A 255 24.11 -0.77 22.14
N LYS A 256 24.61 -1.17 20.96
CA LYS A 256 25.69 -0.50 20.23
C LYS A 256 25.17 0.02 18.90
N LEU A 257 25.12 1.34 18.77
CA LEU A 257 24.67 2.01 17.56
C LEU A 257 25.90 2.39 16.72
N ASP A 258 26.09 1.71 15.61
CA ASP A 258 27.07 2.09 14.60
C ASP A 258 26.43 3.10 13.63
N TRP A 259 26.82 4.37 13.75
CA TRP A 259 26.28 5.45 12.90
C TRP A 259 26.79 5.44 11.46
N GLU A 260 27.84 4.64 11.18
CA GLU A 260 28.31 4.41 9.79
C GLU A 260 27.47 3.33 9.09
N ASP A 261 26.73 2.54 9.86
CA ASP A 261 25.78 1.58 9.29
C ASP A 261 24.58 2.30 8.66
N GLN A 262 24.39 2.08 7.35
CA GLN A 262 23.32 2.73 6.57
C GLN A 262 21.92 2.49 7.16
N VAL A 263 21.65 1.30 7.70
CA VAL A 263 20.32 0.99 8.29
C VAL A 263 20.07 1.85 9.51
N ILE A 264 21.06 1.98 10.39
CA ILE A 264 20.97 2.82 11.58
C ILE A 264 20.90 4.29 11.22
N HIS A 265 21.78 4.74 10.33
CA HIS A 265 21.81 6.12 9.87
C HIS A 265 20.49 6.57 9.26
N ASP A 266 19.98 5.82 8.28
CA ASP A 266 18.81 6.23 7.49
C ASP A 266 17.49 6.10 8.28
N SER A 267 17.41 5.12 9.21
CA SER A 267 16.21 4.93 10.04
C SER A 267 16.16 5.81 11.29
N ALA A 268 17.28 6.43 11.67
CA ALA A 268 17.36 7.30 12.84
C ALA A 268 16.56 8.59 12.62
N LEU A 269 15.53 8.79 13.45
CA LEU A 269 14.70 9.97 13.38
C LEU A 269 15.18 11.08 14.31
N THR A 270 15.41 10.74 15.61
CA THR A 270 15.99 11.65 16.61
C THR A 270 17.06 10.95 17.43
N HIS A 271 18.09 11.69 17.82
CA HIS A 271 19.14 11.22 18.73
C HIS A 271 19.79 12.40 19.44
N ASP A 272 20.03 12.27 20.75
CA ASP A 272 20.73 13.23 21.60
C ASP A 272 20.29 14.70 21.48
N GLY A 273 18.99 14.92 21.24
CA GLY A 273 18.41 16.26 21.11
C GLY A 273 18.48 16.84 19.69
N GLU A 274 18.83 16.04 18.69
CA GLU A 274 18.87 16.41 17.29
C GLU A 274 17.90 15.58 16.46
N ILE A 275 17.38 16.14 15.35
CA ILE A 275 16.64 15.42 14.32
C ILE A 275 17.68 14.94 13.30
N ARG A 276 17.83 13.63 13.17
CA ARG A 276 18.82 13.00 12.28
C ARG A 276 18.34 12.90 10.82
N HIS A 277 17.04 12.64 10.62
CA HIS A 277 16.46 12.53 9.29
C HIS A 277 16.25 13.91 8.67
N GLU A 278 17.08 14.24 7.68
CA GLU A 278 17.14 15.56 7.03
C GLU A 278 15.78 16.10 6.53
N PRO A 279 14.97 15.30 5.77
CA PRO A 279 13.67 15.79 5.31
C PRO A 279 12.73 16.13 6.46
N THR A 280 12.78 15.38 7.56
CA THR A 280 11.97 15.68 8.75
C THR A 280 12.48 16.89 9.49
N ARG A 281 13.79 17.11 9.55
CA ARG A 281 14.40 18.30 10.15
C ARG A 281 13.94 19.56 9.43
N ALA A 282 14.04 19.58 8.11
CA ALA A 282 13.57 20.70 7.30
C ALA A 282 12.07 20.99 7.53
N LEU A 283 11.24 19.94 7.64
CA LEU A 283 9.81 20.11 7.93
C LEU A 283 9.53 20.67 9.32
N VAL A 284 10.30 20.24 10.35
CA VAL A 284 10.09 20.66 11.75
C VAL A 284 10.64 22.06 12.01
N GLU A 285 11.76 22.41 11.39
CA GLU A 285 12.47 23.68 11.60
C GLU A 285 11.98 24.81 10.68
N GLY A 286 11.16 24.49 9.68
CA GLY A 286 10.56 25.47 8.79
C GLY A 286 11.46 25.87 7.61
N ASP A 287 12.53 25.11 7.35
CA ASP A 287 13.43 25.30 6.21
C ASP A 287 12.91 24.70 4.89
N ALA A 288 11.61 24.41 4.83
CA ALA A 288 10.97 23.98 3.59
C ALA A 288 10.78 25.20 2.67
N SER A 289 11.80 25.48 1.85
CA SER A 289 11.75 26.45 0.74
C SER A 289 10.94 25.89 -0.43
#